data_a8646b28d31db294d76a132ca275f930
#
_entry.id   a8646b28d31db294d76a132ca275f930
#
_cell.length_a   1.000
_cell.length_b   1.000
_cell.length_c   1.000
_cell.angle_alpha   90.00
_cell.angle_beta   90.00
_cell.angle_gamma   90.00
#
_symmetry.space_group_name_H-M   'P 1'
#
loop_
_entity.id
_entity.type
_entity.pdbx_description
1 polymer ?
#
loop_
_entity_poly.entity_id
_entity_poly.type
_entity_poly.pdbx_seq_one_letter_code
_entity_poly.pdbx_strand_id
1 'polypeptide(L)'
;MRPAFGEKLRYLGGRERRAALLERWLPRRTDRVVAVLVIALIIAGTVLRAHVIGSNDRVSTDEGGYVYNADRILSDGPIATFKWAPGTSLVFAAAALLRGDTSIALVAHSHGVAQYSQLVIELATLALVALLAWILAGRWASLLVVALMATYEPLIDVTRTYLSEPLGALALIGMVAAVCWARKRDLYWLVVAGIVAGAAGLVREDYAVAVAVIVIGLWAGGWPNRRAALVRGVVYGLSALAVVTPYVIYASAREHRFTPIVSAGPHALFLGTYLPGGGNQFIDVAVTSKQVCTYFTARPALRIELGLPKGYCHLPPGDAQGLFAMIQAQHPGESTDGAAQSAAFHNLDKYMLGQPLKFAHMLWNKAWNMWSYPWSGGNSTGGGGLARTTSLLQHQVYSLIAWLGILFGLVVLRRRWAFVVPVLALLACALLNTFFAITPRDNVRFMPFVFLYGAVGALAAATKIMELVRARAARTPAVS
;
A
#
# COMPACT_ATOMS: atom_id res chain seq x y z
N MET A 1 16.97 -29.20 15.14
CA MET A 1 16.49 -29.92 13.94
C MET A 1 15.53 -31.01 14.40
N ARG A 2 14.25 -30.96 14.00
CA ARG A 2 13.33 -32.09 14.24
C ARG A 2 13.58 -33.10 13.13
N PRO A 3 13.75 -34.41 13.41
CA PRO A 3 13.91 -35.42 12.37
C PRO A 3 12.71 -35.35 11.43
N ALA A 4 12.97 -35.54 10.15
CA ALA A 4 11.97 -35.41 9.11
C ALA A 4 10.80 -36.38 9.42
N PHE A 5 9.60 -35.81 9.60
CA PHE A 5 8.37 -36.56 9.93
C PHE A 5 8.10 -37.71 8.95
N GLY A 6 8.62 -37.60 7.72
CA GLY A 6 8.56 -38.66 6.71
C GLY A 6 9.29 -39.94 7.07
N GLU A 7 10.38 -39.88 7.86
CA GLU A 7 11.10 -41.07 8.33
C GLU A 7 10.30 -41.82 9.41
N LYS A 8 9.68 -41.10 10.34
CA LYS A 8 8.82 -41.72 11.36
C LYS A 8 7.61 -42.45 10.77
N LEU A 9 7.03 -41.93 9.70
CA LEU A 9 5.86 -42.56 9.03
C LEU A 9 6.22 -43.87 8.32
N ARG A 10 7.48 -44.12 7.94
CA ARG A 10 7.89 -45.35 7.27
C ARG A 10 7.84 -46.58 8.19
N TYR A 11 7.94 -46.37 9.49
CA TYR A 11 7.99 -47.44 10.49
C TYR A 11 6.66 -47.71 11.19
N LEU A 12 5.60 -46.93 10.90
CA LEU A 12 4.28 -47.10 11.50
C LEU A 12 3.41 -48.06 10.68
N GLY A 13 2.70 -48.95 11.33
CA GLY A 13 1.69 -49.80 10.70
C GLY A 13 0.54 -49.01 10.07
N GLY A 14 -0.21 -49.59 9.14
CA GLY A 14 -1.23 -48.88 8.35
C GLY A 14 -2.30 -48.15 9.19
N ARG A 15 -2.68 -48.66 10.35
CA ARG A 15 -3.61 -48.00 11.29
C ARG A 15 -2.96 -46.81 12.00
N GLU A 16 -1.73 -46.97 12.46
CA GLU A 16 -0.97 -45.92 13.14
C GLU A 16 -0.61 -44.78 12.20
N ARG A 17 -0.29 -45.07 10.93
CA ARG A 17 -0.10 -44.03 9.88
C ARG A 17 -1.35 -43.20 9.66
N ARG A 18 -2.52 -43.85 9.58
CA ARG A 18 -3.82 -43.14 9.47
C ARG A 18 -4.12 -42.28 10.69
N ALA A 19 -3.87 -42.80 11.90
CA ALA A 19 -4.07 -42.07 13.14
C ALA A 19 -3.12 -40.86 13.22
N ALA A 20 -1.82 -41.01 12.91
CA ALA A 20 -0.83 -39.92 12.89
C ALA A 20 -1.12 -38.88 11.83
N LEU A 21 -1.65 -39.27 10.65
CA LEU A 21 -2.12 -38.35 9.63
C LEU A 21 -3.41 -37.62 10.08
N LEU A 22 -4.35 -38.31 10.66
CA LEU A 22 -5.58 -37.71 11.20
C LEU A 22 -5.30 -36.74 12.34
N GLU A 23 -4.42 -37.09 13.30
CA GLU A 23 -3.98 -36.16 14.35
C GLU A 23 -3.31 -34.88 13.79
N ARG A 24 -2.66 -35.02 12.66
CA ARG A 24 -2.05 -33.86 11.97
C ARG A 24 -3.09 -32.97 11.28
N TRP A 25 -4.17 -33.57 10.78
CA TRP A 25 -5.21 -32.84 10.03
C TRP A 25 -6.38 -32.39 10.91
N LEU A 26 -6.60 -33.07 12.06
CA LEU A 26 -7.60 -32.60 13.02
C LEU A 26 -7.01 -31.39 13.79
N PRO A 27 -7.58 -30.21 13.62
CA PRO A 27 -7.12 -29.04 14.36
C PRO A 27 -7.35 -29.29 15.86
N ARG A 28 -6.32 -28.97 16.68
CA ARG A 28 -6.44 -29.02 18.14
C ARG A 28 -7.64 -28.17 18.57
N ARG A 29 -8.29 -28.52 19.68
CA ARG A 29 -9.46 -27.77 20.20
C ARG A 29 -9.20 -26.27 20.25
N THR A 30 -8.01 -25.85 20.67
CA THR A 30 -7.56 -24.44 20.67
C THR A 30 -7.44 -23.84 19.28
N ASP A 31 -7.10 -24.61 18.23
CA ASP A 31 -7.02 -24.09 16.85
C ASP A 31 -8.42 -23.81 16.30
N ARG A 32 -9.41 -24.65 16.64
CA ARG A 32 -10.81 -24.43 16.26
C ARG A 32 -11.38 -23.18 16.92
N VAL A 33 -11.13 -22.98 18.21
CA VAL A 33 -11.60 -21.79 18.93
C VAL A 33 -11.01 -20.53 18.32
N VAL A 34 -9.68 -20.50 18.07
CA VAL A 34 -9.04 -19.33 17.45
C VAL A 34 -9.54 -19.10 16.02
N ALA A 35 -9.77 -20.16 15.23
CA ALA A 35 -10.36 -20.02 13.89
C ALA A 35 -11.77 -19.40 13.94
N VAL A 36 -12.61 -19.84 14.89
CA VAL A 36 -13.95 -19.24 15.10
C VAL A 36 -13.85 -17.78 15.48
N LEU A 37 -12.92 -17.41 16.38
CA LEU A 37 -12.68 -16.00 16.75
C LEU A 37 -12.20 -15.16 15.57
N VAL A 38 -11.30 -15.69 14.74
CA VAL A 38 -10.81 -15.00 13.51
C VAL A 38 -11.99 -14.77 12.55
N ILE A 39 -12.82 -15.80 12.32
CA ILE A 39 -14.00 -15.66 11.45
C ILE A 39 -14.99 -14.65 12.03
N ALA A 40 -15.25 -14.69 13.34
CA ALA A 40 -16.14 -13.73 14.00
C ALA A 40 -15.62 -12.28 13.87
N LEU A 41 -14.31 -12.06 14.00
CA LEU A 41 -13.68 -10.74 13.79
C LEU A 41 -13.75 -10.30 12.33
N ILE A 42 -13.58 -11.20 11.36
CA ILE A 42 -13.76 -10.89 9.94
C ILE A 42 -15.20 -10.46 9.68
N ILE A 43 -16.17 -11.18 10.20
CA ILE A 43 -17.60 -10.83 10.07
C ILE A 43 -17.87 -9.46 10.71
N ALA A 44 -17.44 -9.25 11.96
CA ALA A 44 -17.61 -7.98 12.65
C ALA A 44 -16.96 -6.81 11.90
N GLY A 45 -15.71 -6.98 11.44
CA GLY A 45 -15.01 -5.98 10.64
C GLY A 45 -15.69 -5.70 9.29
N THR A 46 -16.32 -6.71 8.68
CA THR A 46 -17.11 -6.56 7.45
C THR A 46 -18.41 -5.80 7.72
N VAL A 47 -19.09 -6.09 8.82
CA VAL A 47 -20.30 -5.36 9.24
C VAL A 47 -20.01 -3.89 9.52
N LEU A 48 -18.90 -3.59 10.21
CA LEU A 48 -18.47 -2.19 10.44
C LEU A 48 -18.21 -1.45 9.12
N ARG A 49 -17.57 -2.10 8.14
CA ARG A 49 -17.33 -1.54 6.81
C ARG A 49 -18.62 -1.35 6.01
N ALA A 50 -19.52 -2.32 6.07
CA ALA A 50 -20.82 -2.21 5.41
C ALA A 50 -21.65 -1.06 5.96
N HIS A 51 -21.52 -0.75 7.26
CA HIS A 51 -22.25 0.35 7.91
C HIS A 51 -21.82 1.74 7.41
N VAL A 52 -20.57 1.90 6.98
CA VAL A 52 -20.08 3.21 6.46
C VAL A 52 -20.37 3.42 4.98
N ILE A 53 -20.83 2.39 4.24
CA ILE A 53 -21.22 2.54 2.84
C ILE A 53 -22.37 3.54 2.74
N GLY A 54 -22.28 4.48 1.78
CA GLY A 54 -23.26 5.54 1.61
C GLY A 54 -23.11 6.74 2.53
N SER A 55 -22.12 6.73 3.46
CA SER A 55 -21.86 7.86 4.37
C SER A 55 -20.77 8.83 3.86
N ASN A 56 -20.44 8.78 2.57
CA ASN A 56 -19.43 9.67 1.99
C ASN A 56 -20.01 11.07 1.75
N ASP A 57 -19.58 12.06 2.51
CA ASP A 57 -20.10 13.43 2.43
C ASP A 57 -19.54 14.21 1.23
N ARG A 58 -18.38 13.80 0.73
CA ARG A 58 -17.68 14.48 -0.37
C ARG A 58 -16.99 13.47 -1.26
N VAL A 59 -17.07 13.70 -2.55
CA VAL A 59 -16.33 12.94 -3.56
C VAL A 59 -15.13 13.76 -3.99
N SER A 60 -13.93 13.18 -3.87
CA SER A 60 -12.67 13.82 -4.27
C SER A 60 -12.46 13.76 -5.79
N THR A 61 -11.55 14.60 -6.30
CA THR A 61 -11.16 14.58 -7.72
C THR A 61 -10.61 13.24 -8.15
N ASP A 62 -9.83 12.57 -7.29
CA ASP A 62 -9.27 11.24 -7.58
C ASP A 62 -10.37 10.20 -7.73
N GLU A 63 -11.36 10.22 -6.83
CA GLU A 63 -12.52 9.33 -6.89
C GLU A 63 -13.31 9.52 -8.19
N GLY A 64 -13.51 10.80 -8.58
CA GLY A 64 -14.14 11.15 -9.85
C GLY A 64 -13.39 10.57 -11.04
N GLY A 65 -12.07 10.60 -11.03
CA GLY A 65 -11.24 10.06 -12.10
C GLY A 65 -11.38 8.55 -12.28
N TYR A 66 -11.40 7.79 -11.19
CA TYR A 66 -11.60 6.32 -11.28
C TYR A 66 -12.98 5.95 -11.79
N VAL A 67 -14.02 6.61 -11.31
CA VAL A 67 -15.40 6.36 -11.75
C VAL A 67 -15.59 6.78 -13.20
N TYR A 68 -15.09 7.94 -13.60
CA TYR A 68 -15.19 8.43 -14.97
C TYR A 68 -14.50 7.49 -15.98
N ASN A 69 -13.31 6.99 -15.66
CA ASN A 69 -12.64 5.99 -16.49
C ASN A 69 -13.43 4.67 -16.55
N ALA A 70 -14.05 4.25 -15.44
CA ALA A 70 -14.88 3.05 -15.42
C ALA A 70 -16.15 3.20 -16.29
N ASP A 71 -16.83 4.35 -16.26
CA ASP A 71 -17.97 4.66 -17.12
C ASP A 71 -17.58 4.69 -18.61
N ARG A 72 -16.39 5.20 -18.93
CA ARG A 72 -15.87 5.16 -20.30
C ARG A 72 -15.63 3.73 -20.78
N ILE A 73 -15.11 2.85 -19.93
CA ILE A 73 -14.92 1.43 -20.24
C ILE A 73 -16.26 0.75 -20.47
N LEU A 74 -17.28 1.05 -19.65
CA LEU A 74 -18.63 0.49 -19.79
C LEU A 74 -19.35 0.94 -21.08
N SER A 75 -19.05 2.14 -21.58
CA SER A 75 -19.61 2.68 -22.83
C SER A 75 -18.77 2.37 -24.07
N ASP A 76 -17.92 1.33 -24.03
CA ASP A 76 -16.97 0.96 -25.09
C ASP A 76 -16.07 2.12 -25.56
N GLY A 77 -15.93 3.12 -24.71
CA GLY A 77 -15.07 4.26 -24.95
C GLY A 77 -13.62 4.03 -24.54
N PRO A 78 -12.67 4.81 -25.07
CA PRO A 78 -11.31 4.78 -24.62
C PRO A 78 -11.23 5.32 -23.18
N ILE A 79 -10.20 4.87 -22.40
CA ILE A 79 -9.85 5.51 -21.14
C ILE A 79 -9.65 7.00 -21.38
N ALA A 80 -10.35 7.83 -20.61
CA ALA A 80 -10.42 9.26 -20.86
C ALA A 80 -9.23 10.01 -20.29
N THR A 81 -8.62 9.48 -19.23
CA THR A 81 -7.47 10.11 -18.59
C THR A 81 -6.52 9.07 -18.04
N PHE A 82 -5.23 9.28 -18.24
CA PHE A 82 -4.14 8.44 -17.76
C PHE A 82 -3.51 8.98 -16.47
N LYS A 83 -4.16 9.95 -15.81
CA LYS A 83 -3.69 10.49 -14.53
C LYS A 83 -3.67 9.45 -13.42
N TRP A 84 -4.54 8.44 -13.51
CA TRP A 84 -4.68 7.36 -12.53
C TRP A 84 -4.42 5.99 -13.17
N ALA A 85 -3.86 5.08 -12.39
CA ALA A 85 -3.66 3.70 -12.81
C ALA A 85 -5.00 3.01 -13.11
N PRO A 86 -5.08 2.16 -14.13
CA PRO A 86 -6.37 1.65 -14.66
C PRO A 86 -7.05 0.61 -13.77
N GLY A 87 -6.29 -0.06 -12.87
CA GLY A 87 -6.77 -1.25 -12.15
C GLY A 87 -8.06 -1.03 -11.36
N THR A 88 -8.18 0.10 -10.65
CA THR A 88 -9.39 0.42 -9.88
C THR A 88 -10.60 0.65 -10.79
N SER A 89 -10.43 1.39 -11.88
CA SER A 89 -11.48 1.63 -12.87
C SER A 89 -11.93 0.33 -13.54
N LEU A 90 -10.99 -0.55 -13.88
CA LEU A 90 -11.30 -1.87 -14.44
C LEU A 90 -12.12 -2.74 -13.48
N VAL A 91 -11.78 -2.73 -12.18
CA VAL A 91 -12.54 -3.47 -11.16
C VAL A 91 -13.95 -2.91 -11.00
N PHE A 92 -14.11 -1.59 -10.98
CA PHE A 92 -15.43 -0.95 -10.90
C PHE A 92 -16.27 -1.26 -12.13
N ALA A 93 -15.70 -1.16 -13.33
CA ALA A 93 -16.39 -1.52 -14.57
C ALA A 93 -16.78 -3.01 -14.60
N ALA A 94 -15.86 -3.91 -14.21
CA ALA A 94 -16.17 -5.34 -14.14
C ALA A 94 -17.29 -5.65 -13.13
N ALA A 95 -17.28 -5.00 -11.97
CA ALA A 95 -18.35 -5.17 -10.98
C ALA A 95 -19.70 -4.66 -11.48
N ALA A 96 -19.71 -3.54 -12.20
CA ALA A 96 -20.92 -3.00 -12.84
C ALA A 96 -21.46 -3.95 -13.92
N LEU A 97 -20.59 -4.46 -14.81
CA LEU A 97 -20.96 -5.46 -15.84
C LEU A 97 -21.54 -6.74 -15.23
N LEU A 98 -20.96 -7.24 -14.14
CA LEU A 98 -21.48 -8.43 -13.46
C LEU A 98 -22.88 -8.21 -12.86
N ARG A 99 -23.20 -6.98 -12.51
CA ARG A 99 -24.51 -6.58 -12.01
C ARG A 99 -25.52 -6.25 -13.13
N GLY A 100 -25.04 -6.02 -14.35
CA GLY A 100 -25.84 -5.55 -15.47
C GLY A 100 -26.03 -4.03 -15.51
N ASP A 101 -25.21 -3.28 -14.74
CA ASP A 101 -25.23 -1.81 -14.76
C ASP A 101 -24.46 -1.30 -15.99
N THR A 102 -24.98 -0.26 -16.63
CA THR A 102 -24.36 0.39 -17.81
C THR A 102 -23.58 1.65 -17.44
N SER A 103 -23.64 2.09 -16.20
CA SER A 103 -22.91 3.25 -15.67
C SER A 103 -22.66 3.13 -14.18
N ILE A 104 -21.71 3.89 -13.66
CA ILE A 104 -21.39 3.98 -12.25
C ILE A 104 -21.74 5.37 -11.75
N ALA A 105 -22.76 5.48 -10.88
CA ALA A 105 -23.12 6.76 -10.28
C ALA A 105 -22.03 7.23 -9.30
N LEU A 106 -21.46 8.41 -9.55
CA LEU A 106 -20.58 9.11 -8.64
C LEU A 106 -21.42 10.12 -7.85
N VAL A 107 -22.04 9.67 -6.78
CA VAL A 107 -22.92 10.50 -5.93
C VAL A 107 -22.51 10.32 -4.48
N ALA A 108 -22.41 11.44 -3.75
CA ALA A 108 -22.30 11.40 -2.30
C ALA A 108 -23.51 10.67 -1.71
N HIS A 109 -23.32 9.98 -0.60
CA HIS A 109 -24.34 9.14 0.05
C HIS A 109 -24.92 8.00 -0.83
N SER A 110 -24.17 7.57 -1.86
CA SER A 110 -24.64 6.49 -2.73
C SER A 110 -24.30 5.10 -2.15
N HIS A 111 -25.15 4.13 -2.50
CA HIS A 111 -24.92 2.71 -2.25
C HIS A 111 -24.63 1.99 -3.58
N GLY A 112 -23.71 2.55 -4.36
CA GLY A 112 -23.41 2.05 -5.70
C GLY A 112 -22.57 0.77 -5.74
N VAL A 113 -22.49 0.17 -6.91
CA VAL A 113 -21.73 -1.06 -7.15
C VAL A 113 -20.24 -0.89 -6.80
N ALA A 114 -19.69 0.30 -6.98
CA ALA A 114 -18.29 0.59 -6.68
C ALA A 114 -17.99 0.49 -5.17
N GLN A 115 -18.85 1.00 -4.26
CA GLN A 115 -18.66 0.84 -2.82
C GLN A 115 -18.83 -0.62 -2.38
N TYR A 116 -19.78 -1.35 -2.95
CA TYR A 116 -19.88 -2.78 -2.65
C TYR A 116 -18.66 -3.57 -3.15
N SER A 117 -18.06 -3.19 -4.28
CA SER A 117 -16.80 -3.79 -4.72
C SER A 117 -15.64 -3.48 -3.75
N GLN A 118 -15.58 -2.27 -3.17
CA GLN A 118 -14.62 -1.94 -2.12
C GLN A 118 -14.81 -2.83 -0.89
N LEU A 119 -16.05 -3.08 -0.45
CA LEU A 119 -16.34 -3.99 0.66
C LEU A 119 -15.84 -5.42 0.37
N VAL A 120 -16.06 -5.93 -0.83
CA VAL A 120 -15.57 -7.25 -1.23
C VAL A 120 -14.04 -7.30 -1.25
N ILE A 121 -13.38 -6.26 -1.75
CA ILE A 121 -11.92 -6.13 -1.76
C ILE A 121 -11.36 -6.13 -0.33
N GLU A 122 -11.97 -5.36 0.58
CA GLU A 122 -11.55 -5.30 1.98
C GLU A 122 -11.76 -6.64 2.70
N LEU A 123 -12.87 -7.34 2.44
CA LEU A 123 -13.10 -8.69 2.95
C LEU A 123 -12.05 -9.67 2.44
N ALA A 124 -11.72 -9.63 1.15
CA ALA A 124 -10.67 -10.44 0.56
C ALA A 124 -9.30 -10.14 1.19
N THR A 125 -9.01 -8.86 1.46
CA THR A 125 -7.78 -8.43 2.14
C THR A 125 -7.71 -8.98 3.56
N LEU A 126 -8.78 -8.85 4.35
CA LEU A 126 -8.86 -9.42 5.71
C LEU A 126 -8.62 -10.93 5.70
N ALA A 127 -9.30 -11.65 4.80
CA ALA A 127 -9.18 -13.11 4.70
C ALA A 127 -7.77 -13.53 4.26
N LEU A 128 -7.18 -12.86 3.27
CA LEU A 128 -5.83 -13.17 2.78
C LEU A 128 -4.77 -12.88 3.85
N VAL A 129 -4.87 -11.77 4.55
CA VAL A 129 -3.96 -11.41 5.65
C VAL A 129 -4.08 -12.40 6.81
N ALA A 130 -5.31 -12.80 7.17
CA ALA A 130 -5.54 -13.83 8.19
C ALA A 130 -4.85 -15.15 7.83
N LEU A 131 -5.03 -15.60 6.58
CA LEU A 131 -4.42 -16.83 6.08
C LEU A 131 -2.88 -16.74 6.08
N LEU A 132 -2.32 -15.63 5.57
CA LEU A 132 -0.87 -15.43 5.55
C LEU A 132 -0.27 -15.39 6.95
N ALA A 133 -0.89 -14.68 7.88
CA ALA A 133 -0.45 -14.63 9.27
C ALA A 133 -0.47 -16.02 9.91
N TRP A 134 -1.52 -16.80 9.64
CA TRP A 134 -1.62 -18.18 10.09
C TRP A 134 -0.49 -19.07 9.56
N ILE A 135 -0.20 -18.97 8.26
CA ILE A 135 0.87 -19.73 7.60
C ILE A 135 2.26 -19.31 8.10
N LEU A 136 2.50 -18.02 8.28
CA LEU A 136 3.82 -17.46 8.63
C LEU A 136 4.18 -17.64 10.10
N ALA A 137 3.24 -17.43 11.02
CA ALA A 137 3.48 -17.39 12.46
C ALA A 137 2.40 -18.07 13.32
N GLY A 138 1.42 -18.69 12.69
CA GLY A 138 0.40 -19.50 13.37
C GLY A 138 -0.84 -18.70 13.80
N ARG A 139 -1.74 -19.40 14.51
CA ARG A 139 -3.08 -18.90 14.85
C ARG A 139 -3.12 -17.59 15.60
N TRP A 140 -2.20 -17.35 16.53
CA TRP A 140 -2.17 -16.13 17.32
C TRP A 140 -1.78 -14.90 16.50
N ALA A 141 -0.92 -15.08 15.48
CA ALA A 141 -0.62 -14.00 14.53
C ALA A 141 -1.85 -13.64 13.70
N SER A 142 -2.59 -14.66 13.24
CA SER A 142 -3.85 -14.46 12.51
C SER A 142 -4.88 -13.70 13.35
N LEU A 143 -5.08 -14.12 14.61
CA LEU A 143 -6.01 -13.45 15.51
C LEU A 143 -5.61 -12.00 15.77
N LEU A 144 -4.34 -11.74 16.07
CA LEU A 144 -3.83 -10.41 16.34
C LEU A 144 -4.01 -9.48 15.14
N VAL A 145 -3.58 -9.91 13.95
CA VAL A 145 -3.64 -9.06 12.76
C VAL A 145 -5.08 -8.77 12.34
N VAL A 146 -5.97 -9.76 12.43
CA VAL A 146 -7.39 -9.56 12.09
C VAL A 146 -8.05 -8.64 13.10
N ALA A 147 -7.74 -8.76 14.39
CA ALA A 147 -8.26 -7.85 15.42
C ALA A 147 -7.83 -6.39 15.14
N LEU A 148 -6.55 -6.16 14.81
CA LEU A 148 -6.06 -4.83 14.44
C LEU A 148 -6.79 -4.29 13.20
N MET A 149 -6.87 -5.09 12.12
CA MET A 149 -7.48 -4.64 10.86
C MET A 149 -9.00 -4.45 10.95
N ALA A 150 -9.70 -5.30 11.70
CA ALA A 150 -11.16 -5.24 11.84
C ALA A 150 -11.62 -3.96 12.55
N THR A 151 -10.79 -3.45 13.47
CA THR A 151 -11.11 -2.28 14.32
C THR A 151 -10.41 -0.99 13.90
N TYR A 152 -9.47 -1.04 12.96
CA TYR A 152 -8.70 0.13 12.55
C TYR A 152 -9.53 1.07 11.69
N GLU A 153 -9.86 2.24 12.23
CA GLU A 153 -10.78 3.21 11.65
C GLU A 153 -10.42 3.62 10.20
N PRO A 154 -9.17 3.95 9.83
CA PRO A 154 -8.86 4.33 8.46
C PRO A 154 -9.14 3.22 7.42
N LEU A 155 -9.00 1.92 7.78
CA LEU A 155 -9.38 0.81 6.91
C LEU A 155 -10.89 0.61 6.83
N ILE A 156 -11.64 1.01 7.84
CA ILE A 156 -13.11 1.00 7.79
C ILE A 156 -13.57 2.17 6.91
N ASP A 157 -13.01 3.35 7.14
CA ASP A 157 -13.42 4.59 6.51
C ASP A 157 -13.14 4.61 4.99
N VAL A 158 -12.05 4.00 4.54
CA VAL A 158 -11.72 3.93 3.11
C VAL A 158 -12.72 3.11 2.30
N THR A 159 -13.46 2.20 2.93
CA THR A 159 -14.46 1.35 2.25
C THR A 159 -15.61 2.15 1.63
N ARG A 160 -15.95 3.31 2.19
CA ARG A 160 -17.01 4.19 1.65
C ARG A 160 -16.57 5.02 0.45
N THR A 161 -15.29 5.01 0.10
CA THR A 161 -14.71 5.85 -0.95
C THR A 161 -14.60 5.11 -2.29
N TYR A 162 -14.32 5.84 -3.36
CA TYR A 162 -14.03 5.28 -4.70
C TYR A 162 -12.52 5.26 -4.98
N LEU A 163 -11.69 5.19 -3.95
CA LEU A 163 -10.24 5.30 -4.03
C LEU A 163 -9.56 3.96 -4.34
N SER A 164 -8.31 4.03 -4.78
CA SER A 164 -7.50 2.86 -5.12
C SER A 164 -6.84 2.16 -3.92
N GLU A 165 -6.89 2.73 -2.73
CA GLU A 165 -6.20 2.27 -1.53
C GLU A 165 -6.63 0.85 -1.11
N PRO A 166 -7.93 0.48 -1.07
CA PRO A 166 -8.34 -0.88 -0.74
C PRO A 166 -7.81 -1.92 -1.73
N LEU A 167 -7.97 -1.65 -3.03
CA LEU A 167 -7.46 -2.54 -4.08
C LEU A 167 -5.92 -2.58 -4.06
N GLY A 168 -5.27 -1.45 -3.79
CA GLY A 168 -3.82 -1.37 -3.60
C GLY A 168 -3.33 -2.27 -2.46
N ALA A 169 -4.02 -2.25 -1.32
CA ALA A 169 -3.69 -3.12 -0.19
C ALA A 169 -3.81 -4.61 -0.56
N LEU A 170 -4.92 -5.01 -1.18
CA LEU A 170 -5.12 -6.38 -1.67
C LEU A 170 -4.05 -6.80 -2.68
N ALA A 171 -3.74 -5.92 -3.64
CA ALA A 171 -2.77 -6.17 -4.70
C ALA A 171 -1.35 -6.36 -4.13
N LEU A 172 -0.91 -5.51 -3.20
CA LEU A 172 0.39 -5.63 -2.55
C LEU A 172 0.52 -6.93 -1.76
N ILE A 173 -0.48 -7.28 -0.95
CA ILE A 173 -0.48 -8.51 -0.16
C ILE A 173 -0.60 -9.74 -1.06
N GLY A 174 -1.43 -9.68 -2.10
CA GLY A 174 -1.58 -10.73 -3.10
C GLY A 174 -0.28 -11.03 -3.85
N MET A 175 0.43 -9.98 -4.29
CA MET A 175 1.74 -10.09 -4.93
C MET A 175 2.76 -10.80 -4.01
N VAL A 176 2.83 -10.39 -2.75
CA VAL A 176 3.75 -10.99 -1.77
C VAL A 176 3.35 -12.42 -1.44
N ALA A 177 2.06 -12.71 -1.26
CA ALA A 177 1.55 -14.06 -1.05
C ALA A 177 1.92 -14.99 -2.19
N ALA A 178 1.67 -14.54 -3.43
CA ALA A 178 1.95 -15.31 -4.64
C ALA A 178 3.43 -15.68 -4.75
N VAL A 179 4.33 -14.71 -4.56
CA VAL A 179 5.78 -14.97 -4.66
C VAL A 179 6.30 -15.81 -3.48
N CYS A 180 5.83 -15.60 -2.27
CA CYS A 180 6.20 -16.44 -1.12
C CYS A 180 5.81 -17.90 -1.34
N TRP A 181 4.66 -18.13 -1.96
CA TRP A 181 4.18 -19.46 -2.30
C TRP A 181 4.94 -20.08 -3.48
N ALA A 182 5.19 -19.30 -4.56
CA ALA A 182 5.81 -19.74 -5.80
C ALA A 182 7.32 -20.01 -5.68
N ARG A 183 8.03 -19.28 -4.80
CA ARG A 183 9.50 -19.27 -4.78
C ARG A 183 10.19 -20.64 -4.59
N LYS A 184 9.52 -21.61 -3.98
CA LYS A 184 10.03 -22.98 -3.76
C LYS A 184 9.41 -24.01 -4.71
N ARG A 185 8.62 -23.55 -5.67
CA ARG A 185 7.89 -24.37 -6.63
C ARG A 185 8.51 -24.26 -8.02
N ASP A 186 7.90 -24.90 -9.01
CA ASP A 186 8.31 -24.85 -10.41
C ASP A 186 8.19 -23.44 -10.99
N LEU A 187 8.91 -23.17 -12.08
CA LEU A 187 8.93 -21.87 -12.76
C LEU A 187 7.54 -21.38 -13.18
N TYR A 188 6.63 -22.30 -13.51
CA TYR A 188 5.23 -21.97 -13.82
C TYR A 188 4.58 -21.13 -12.73
N TRP A 189 4.79 -21.46 -11.46
CA TRP A 189 4.22 -20.70 -10.34
C TRP A 189 4.83 -19.30 -10.18
N LEU A 190 6.08 -19.13 -10.63
CA LEU A 190 6.70 -17.80 -10.69
C LEU A 190 6.13 -16.97 -11.84
N VAL A 191 5.74 -17.58 -12.97
CA VAL A 191 4.98 -16.88 -14.02
C VAL A 191 3.65 -16.38 -13.45
N VAL A 192 2.89 -17.24 -12.77
CA VAL A 192 1.63 -16.85 -12.12
C VAL A 192 1.85 -15.71 -11.10
N ALA A 193 2.88 -15.82 -10.25
CA ALA A 193 3.20 -14.78 -9.30
C ALA A 193 3.62 -13.47 -9.99
N GLY A 194 4.34 -13.53 -11.11
CA GLY A 194 4.68 -12.37 -11.93
C GLY A 194 3.45 -11.72 -12.57
N ILE A 195 2.49 -12.51 -13.07
CA ILE A 195 1.20 -11.99 -13.57
C ILE A 195 0.45 -11.22 -12.47
N VAL A 196 0.37 -11.79 -11.26
CA VAL A 196 -0.23 -11.10 -10.11
C VAL A 196 0.51 -9.79 -9.78
N ALA A 197 1.84 -9.80 -9.88
CA ALA A 197 2.66 -8.60 -9.64
C ALA A 197 2.44 -7.54 -10.72
N GLY A 198 2.31 -7.92 -11.99
CA GLY A 198 1.97 -7.00 -13.07
C GLY A 198 0.57 -6.40 -12.91
N ALA A 199 -0.41 -7.21 -12.52
CA ALA A 199 -1.75 -6.72 -12.20
C ALA A 199 -1.73 -5.74 -11.01
N ALA A 200 -0.91 -6.00 -9.98
CA ALA A 200 -0.69 -5.05 -8.89
C ALA A 200 -0.08 -3.73 -9.39
N GLY A 201 0.87 -3.78 -10.33
CA GLY A 201 1.43 -2.60 -11.00
C GLY A 201 0.39 -1.78 -11.75
N LEU A 202 -0.61 -2.41 -12.36
CA LEU A 202 -1.73 -1.71 -13.00
C LEU A 202 -2.71 -1.08 -12.01
N VAL A 203 -2.69 -1.49 -10.73
CA VAL A 203 -3.43 -0.83 -9.66
C VAL A 203 -2.66 0.38 -9.13
N ARG A 204 -1.34 0.23 -8.98
CA ARG A 204 -0.45 1.29 -8.48
C ARG A 204 0.95 1.16 -9.07
N GLU A 205 1.38 2.21 -9.74
CA GLU A 205 2.68 2.28 -10.43
C GLU A 205 3.89 2.12 -9.49
N ASP A 206 3.78 2.59 -8.25
CA ASP A 206 4.85 2.50 -7.24
C ASP A 206 5.17 1.05 -6.83
N TYR A 207 4.30 0.08 -7.12
CA TYR A 207 4.58 -1.34 -6.88
C TYR A 207 5.63 -1.94 -7.82
N ALA A 208 6.00 -1.24 -8.90
CA ALA A 208 7.15 -1.62 -9.72
C ALA A 208 8.45 -1.73 -8.89
N VAL A 209 8.61 -0.86 -7.87
CA VAL A 209 9.75 -0.94 -6.94
C VAL A 209 9.69 -2.19 -6.08
N ALA A 210 8.51 -2.59 -5.61
CA ALA A 210 8.35 -3.86 -4.89
C ALA A 210 8.71 -5.05 -5.76
N VAL A 211 8.32 -5.04 -7.04
CA VAL A 211 8.70 -6.08 -8.02
C VAL A 211 10.22 -6.15 -8.15
N ALA A 212 10.90 -5.00 -8.30
CA ALA A 212 12.36 -4.95 -8.39
C ALA A 212 13.05 -5.52 -7.14
N VAL A 213 12.60 -5.14 -5.93
CA VAL A 213 13.12 -5.66 -4.66
C VAL A 213 12.90 -7.18 -4.56
N ILE A 214 11.74 -7.69 -4.99
CA ILE A 214 11.45 -9.12 -5.00
C ILE A 214 12.37 -9.86 -5.99
N VAL A 215 12.61 -9.31 -7.18
CA VAL A 215 13.56 -9.88 -8.17
C VAL A 215 14.95 -9.99 -7.56
N ILE A 216 15.45 -8.92 -6.95
CA ILE A 216 16.74 -8.91 -6.25
C ILE A 216 16.72 -9.94 -5.10
N GLY A 217 15.65 -10.00 -4.34
CA GLY A 217 15.48 -10.93 -3.22
C GLY A 217 15.45 -12.40 -3.67
N LEU A 218 14.83 -12.71 -4.81
CA LEU A 218 14.84 -14.03 -5.41
C LEU A 218 16.26 -14.44 -5.83
N TRP A 219 16.99 -13.51 -6.46
CA TRP A 219 18.39 -13.73 -6.85
C TRP A 219 19.31 -13.90 -5.64
N ALA A 220 19.27 -12.99 -4.67
CA ALA A 220 20.11 -13.02 -3.48
C ALA A 220 19.82 -14.24 -2.58
N GLY A 221 18.55 -14.65 -2.48
CA GLY A 221 18.14 -15.80 -1.69
C GLY A 221 18.44 -17.17 -2.31
N GLY A 222 18.98 -17.21 -3.53
CA GLY A 222 19.28 -18.45 -4.26
C GLY A 222 20.68 -19.00 -4.11
N TRP A 223 21.45 -18.52 -3.13
CA TRP A 223 22.77 -19.09 -2.85
C TRP A 223 22.66 -20.59 -2.45
N PRO A 224 23.50 -21.53 -2.97
CA PRO A 224 24.68 -21.29 -3.82
C PRO A 224 24.41 -21.24 -5.33
N ASN A 225 23.22 -21.59 -5.82
CA ASN A 225 22.91 -21.65 -7.26
C ASN A 225 22.38 -20.31 -7.79
N ARG A 226 23.28 -19.34 -7.98
CA ARG A 226 22.95 -17.98 -8.44
C ARG A 226 22.32 -17.95 -9.85
N ARG A 227 22.71 -18.87 -10.75
CA ARG A 227 22.14 -18.92 -12.12
C ARG A 227 20.66 -19.28 -12.09
N ALA A 228 20.30 -20.37 -11.37
CA ALA A 228 18.91 -20.74 -11.23
C ALA A 228 18.08 -19.64 -10.50
N ALA A 229 18.66 -18.98 -9.52
CA ALA A 229 18.06 -17.86 -8.83
C ALA A 229 17.80 -16.65 -9.74
N LEU A 230 18.77 -16.32 -10.62
CA LEU A 230 18.63 -15.27 -11.62
C LEU A 230 17.49 -15.60 -12.59
N VAL A 231 17.45 -16.83 -13.14
CA VAL A 231 16.36 -17.27 -14.01
C VAL A 231 15.00 -17.10 -13.33
N ARG A 232 14.87 -17.46 -12.06
CA ARG A 232 13.64 -17.29 -11.28
C ARG A 232 13.23 -15.83 -11.14
N GLY A 233 14.19 -14.94 -10.85
CA GLY A 233 13.95 -13.49 -10.78
C GLY A 233 13.54 -12.92 -12.15
N VAL A 234 14.23 -13.31 -13.21
CA VAL A 234 13.93 -12.88 -14.59
C VAL A 234 12.55 -13.35 -15.02
N VAL A 235 12.20 -14.62 -14.80
CA VAL A 235 10.86 -15.16 -15.13
C VAL A 235 9.77 -14.38 -14.42
N TYR A 236 9.91 -14.14 -13.11
CA TYR A 236 8.96 -13.34 -12.35
C TYR A 236 8.84 -11.90 -12.89
N GLY A 237 9.97 -11.22 -13.11
CA GLY A 237 10.00 -9.84 -13.60
C GLY A 237 9.43 -9.69 -15.01
N LEU A 238 9.82 -10.57 -15.95
CA LEU A 238 9.31 -10.55 -17.33
C LEU A 238 7.81 -10.86 -17.38
N SER A 239 7.32 -11.76 -16.53
CA SER A 239 5.88 -12.03 -16.45
C SER A 239 5.10 -10.83 -15.94
N ALA A 240 5.65 -10.07 -14.98
CA ALA A 240 5.04 -8.82 -14.52
C ALA A 240 5.03 -7.77 -15.63
N LEU A 241 6.14 -7.58 -16.33
CA LEU A 241 6.25 -6.67 -17.47
C LEU A 241 5.28 -7.02 -18.59
N ALA A 242 5.13 -8.31 -18.91
CA ALA A 242 4.21 -8.77 -19.96
C ALA A 242 2.76 -8.35 -19.71
N VAL A 243 2.34 -8.25 -18.43
CA VAL A 243 0.99 -7.77 -18.06
C VAL A 243 0.87 -6.24 -18.19
N VAL A 244 1.93 -5.50 -17.84
CA VAL A 244 1.89 -4.04 -17.83
C VAL A 244 2.11 -3.45 -19.22
N THR A 245 2.95 -4.08 -20.05
CA THR A 245 3.38 -3.58 -21.36
C THR A 245 2.23 -3.23 -22.31
N PRO A 246 1.17 -4.05 -22.48
CA PRO A 246 0.06 -3.70 -23.36
C PRO A 246 -0.60 -2.36 -22.97
N TYR A 247 -0.78 -2.12 -21.68
CA TYR A 247 -1.33 -0.86 -21.20
C TYR A 247 -0.38 0.32 -21.42
N VAL A 248 0.92 0.14 -21.16
CA VAL A 248 1.93 1.18 -21.42
C VAL A 248 1.97 1.56 -22.90
N ILE A 249 1.90 0.58 -23.82
CA ILE A 249 1.83 0.84 -25.25
C ILE A 249 0.56 1.63 -25.59
N TYR A 250 -0.60 1.21 -25.08
CA TYR A 250 -1.86 1.87 -25.30
C TYR A 250 -1.87 3.30 -24.77
N ALA A 251 -1.45 3.52 -23.51
CA ALA A 251 -1.38 4.84 -22.90
C ALA A 251 -0.41 5.77 -23.64
N SER A 252 0.77 5.26 -24.00
CA SER A 252 1.78 6.05 -24.74
C SER A 252 1.31 6.45 -26.13
N ALA A 253 0.61 5.56 -26.84
CA ALA A 253 0.04 5.87 -28.14
C ALA A 253 -1.04 6.94 -28.06
N ARG A 254 -1.84 6.94 -27.00
CA ARG A 254 -2.93 7.91 -26.80
C ARG A 254 -2.42 9.28 -26.34
N GLU A 255 -1.43 9.29 -25.48
CA GLU A 255 -0.81 10.52 -24.96
C GLU A 255 0.24 11.12 -25.93
N HIS A 256 0.56 10.42 -27.04
CA HIS A 256 1.62 10.78 -27.99
C HIS A 256 2.99 10.99 -27.33
N ARG A 257 3.24 10.31 -26.21
CA ARG A 257 4.48 10.34 -25.44
C ARG A 257 4.62 9.07 -24.61
N PHE A 258 5.83 8.77 -24.15
CA PHE A 258 6.03 7.66 -23.23
C PHE A 258 5.26 7.91 -21.92
N THR A 259 4.26 7.08 -21.66
CA THR A 259 3.45 7.10 -20.45
C THR A 259 3.57 5.73 -19.79
N PRO A 260 4.28 5.59 -18.65
CA PRO A 260 4.53 4.28 -18.05
C PRO A 260 3.22 3.62 -17.59
N ILE A 261 2.57 4.14 -16.56
CA ILE A 261 1.27 3.63 -16.08
C ILE A 261 0.35 4.83 -15.82
N VAL A 262 0.89 5.90 -15.22
CA VAL A 262 0.16 7.14 -14.95
C VAL A 262 0.86 8.34 -15.56
N SER A 263 0.09 9.32 -16.02
CA SER A 263 0.62 10.56 -16.57
C SER A 263 0.85 11.64 -15.50
N ALA A 264 0.28 11.49 -14.31
CA ALA A 264 0.44 12.47 -13.20
C ALA A 264 1.79 12.39 -12.48
N GLY A 265 2.64 11.40 -12.79
CA GLY A 265 3.94 11.22 -12.13
C GLY A 265 4.84 12.46 -12.12
N PRO A 266 5.04 13.16 -13.25
CA PRO A 266 5.83 14.40 -13.30
C PRO A 266 5.34 15.49 -12.36
N HIS A 267 4.03 15.72 -12.26
CA HIS A 267 3.44 16.69 -11.35
C HIS A 267 3.66 16.31 -9.88
N ALA A 268 3.42 15.06 -9.54
CA ALA A 268 3.60 14.56 -8.19
C ALA A 268 5.09 14.59 -7.77
N LEU A 269 6.02 14.29 -8.70
CA LEU A 269 7.45 14.38 -8.48
C LEU A 269 7.90 15.82 -8.28
N PHE A 270 7.41 16.75 -9.12
CA PHE A 270 7.72 18.17 -8.95
C PHE A 270 7.29 18.67 -7.56
N LEU A 271 6.03 18.47 -7.19
CA LEU A 271 5.52 18.87 -5.87
C LEU A 271 6.32 18.21 -4.74
N GLY A 272 6.61 16.92 -4.89
CA GLY A 272 7.32 16.13 -3.88
C GLY A 272 8.77 16.53 -3.68
N THR A 273 9.42 17.09 -4.69
CA THR A 273 10.82 17.52 -4.64
C THR A 273 10.99 19.03 -4.40
N TYR A 274 9.90 19.80 -4.42
CA TYR A 274 9.95 21.25 -4.27
C TYR A 274 10.17 21.67 -2.81
N LEU A 275 11.42 21.88 -2.44
CA LEU A 275 11.85 22.18 -1.07
C LEU A 275 11.16 23.41 -0.44
N PRO A 276 10.98 24.56 -1.14
CA PRO A 276 10.30 25.73 -0.56
C PRO A 276 8.84 25.46 -0.18
N GLY A 277 8.18 24.55 -0.89
CA GLY A 277 6.82 24.10 -0.60
C GLY A 277 6.73 22.99 0.46
N GLY A 278 7.87 22.53 0.98
CA GLY A 278 7.93 21.43 1.94
C GLY A 278 7.56 20.07 1.33
N GLY A 279 7.58 19.94 0.00
CA GLY A 279 7.26 18.70 -0.71
C GLY A 279 5.79 18.25 -0.56
N ASN A 280 4.86 19.15 -0.29
CA ASN A 280 3.47 18.86 -0.01
C ASN A 280 2.56 19.12 -1.22
N GLN A 281 1.54 18.29 -1.38
CA GLN A 281 0.50 18.43 -2.40
C GLN A 281 -0.36 19.70 -2.23
N PHE A 282 -0.37 20.32 -1.06
CA PHE A 282 -1.19 21.49 -0.76
C PHE A 282 -0.84 22.76 -1.52
N ILE A 283 0.26 22.78 -2.28
CA ILE A 283 0.59 23.89 -3.18
C ILE A 283 -0.36 23.91 -4.38
N ASP A 284 -0.82 22.75 -4.81
CA ASP A 284 -1.70 22.59 -5.97
C ASP A 284 -3.19 22.84 -5.63
N VAL A 285 -3.56 22.70 -4.37
CA VAL A 285 -4.94 22.94 -3.93
C VAL A 285 -5.07 24.40 -3.50
N ALA A 286 -5.31 25.22 -4.46
CA ALA A 286 -5.78 26.59 -4.25
C ALA A 286 -7.20 26.59 -3.69
N VAL A 287 -7.27 26.45 -2.45
CA VAL A 287 -8.51 26.40 -1.75
C VAL A 287 -9.06 27.81 -1.59
N THR A 288 -9.57 28.47 -0.98
CA THR A 288 -10.11 29.82 -0.92
C THR A 288 -8.97 30.88 -0.86
N SER A 289 -9.24 32.10 -1.30
CA SER A 289 -8.31 33.24 -1.21
C SER A 289 -7.75 33.44 0.21
N LYS A 290 -8.55 33.17 1.24
CA LYS A 290 -8.13 33.24 2.66
C LYS A 290 -7.06 32.20 3.02
N GLN A 291 -7.16 31.01 2.48
CA GLN A 291 -6.16 29.95 2.71
C GLN A 291 -4.87 30.21 1.94
N VAL A 292 -4.95 30.77 0.72
CA VAL A 292 -3.79 31.24 -0.05
C VAL A 292 -3.01 32.29 0.72
N CYS A 293 -3.71 33.27 1.27
CA CYS A 293 -3.11 34.31 2.12
C CYS A 293 -2.33 33.71 3.30
N THR A 294 -3.00 32.86 4.06
CA THR A 294 -2.40 32.20 5.23
C THR A 294 -1.21 31.33 4.83
N TYR A 295 -1.33 30.61 3.73
CA TYR A 295 -0.30 29.74 3.21
C TYR A 295 0.99 30.51 2.85
N PHE A 296 0.88 31.58 2.06
CA PHE A 296 2.03 32.39 1.66
C PHE A 296 2.57 33.30 2.78
N THR A 297 1.73 33.71 3.69
CA THR A 297 2.17 34.45 4.89
C THR A 297 3.05 33.59 5.79
N ALA A 298 2.70 32.32 5.94
CA ALA A 298 3.47 31.36 6.71
C ALA A 298 4.76 30.88 5.98
N ARG A 299 4.88 31.15 4.67
CA ARG A 299 6.00 30.70 3.82
C ARG A 299 6.58 31.83 2.95
N PRO A 300 7.20 32.84 3.58
CA PRO A 300 7.72 34.01 2.85
C PRO A 300 8.80 33.64 1.81
N ALA A 301 9.64 32.65 2.07
CA ALA A 301 10.65 32.17 1.14
C ALA A 301 10.02 31.63 -0.16
N LEU A 302 8.98 30.83 -0.05
CA LEU A 302 8.22 30.32 -1.19
C LEU A 302 7.59 31.45 -2.00
N ARG A 303 6.98 32.43 -1.33
CA ARG A 303 6.39 33.59 -1.98
C ARG A 303 7.42 34.39 -2.79
N ILE A 304 8.62 34.63 -2.23
CA ILE A 304 9.72 35.33 -2.91
C ILE A 304 10.24 34.53 -4.12
N GLU A 305 10.41 33.22 -3.94
CA GLU A 305 10.88 32.32 -5.01
C GLU A 305 9.91 32.28 -6.20
N LEU A 306 8.61 32.38 -5.92
CA LEU A 306 7.55 32.45 -6.94
C LEU A 306 7.38 33.88 -7.52
N GLY A 307 8.15 34.87 -7.08
CA GLY A 307 8.04 36.24 -7.54
C GLY A 307 6.74 36.95 -7.13
N LEU A 308 6.02 36.42 -6.11
CA LEU A 308 4.72 36.94 -5.69
C LEU A 308 4.88 38.14 -4.73
N PRO A 309 4.07 39.19 -4.86
CA PRO A 309 4.15 40.37 -4.00
C PRO A 309 3.81 40.06 -2.52
N LYS A 310 4.29 40.89 -1.61
CA LYS A 310 3.93 40.80 -0.18
C LYS A 310 2.40 40.99 -0.03
N GLY A 311 1.76 40.07 0.72
CA GLY A 311 0.30 40.08 0.89
C GLY A 311 -0.49 39.48 -0.26
N TYR A 312 0.17 38.71 -1.14
CA TYR A 312 -0.50 37.99 -2.22
C TYR A 312 -1.57 37.03 -1.65
N CYS A 313 -2.81 37.29 -1.96
CA CYS A 313 -3.98 36.60 -1.45
C CYS A 313 -4.95 36.15 -2.54
N HIS A 314 -4.60 36.38 -3.79
CA HIS A 314 -5.44 36.03 -4.93
C HIS A 314 -4.72 35.00 -5.79
N LEU A 315 -5.47 33.96 -6.19
CA LEU A 315 -5.06 33.18 -7.35
C LEU A 315 -5.47 33.96 -8.59
N PRO A 316 -4.71 33.87 -9.66
CA PRO A 316 -5.16 34.37 -10.95
C PRO A 316 -6.54 33.78 -11.27
N PRO A 317 -7.49 34.58 -11.77
CA PRO A 317 -8.81 34.08 -12.16
C PRO A 317 -8.66 32.96 -13.16
N GLY A 318 -9.23 31.79 -12.86
CA GLY A 318 -9.20 30.61 -13.72
C GLY A 318 -8.11 29.59 -13.45
N ASP A 319 -7.27 29.80 -12.42
CA ASP A 319 -6.07 28.97 -12.25
C ASP A 319 -5.98 28.28 -10.88
N ALA A 320 -6.62 27.13 -10.78
CA ALA A 320 -6.23 26.11 -9.78
C ALA A 320 -4.80 25.56 -10.07
N GLN A 321 -4.15 26.05 -11.11
CA GLN A 321 -2.88 25.58 -11.67
C GLN A 321 -1.81 26.68 -11.66
N GLY A 322 -1.92 27.73 -10.84
CA GLY A 322 -1.00 28.88 -10.91
C GLY A 322 0.48 28.51 -10.85
N LEU A 323 0.85 27.50 -10.04
CA LEU A 323 2.23 27.02 -9.97
C LEU A 323 2.65 26.29 -11.25
N PHE A 324 1.77 25.44 -11.81
CA PHE A 324 2.07 24.73 -13.05
C PHE A 324 2.04 25.65 -14.26
N ALA A 325 1.15 26.65 -14.30
CA ALA A 325 1.16 27.69 -15.34
C ALA A 325 2.46 28.51 -15.31
N MET A 326 2.97 28.84 -14.13
CA MET A 326 4.27 29.51 -13.99
C MET A 326 5.43 28.64 -14.49
N ILE A 327 5.43 27.34 -14.15
CA ILE A 327 6.43 26.39 -14.63
C ILE A 327 6.34 26.27 -16.16
N GLN A 328 5.13 26.17 -16.71
CA GLN A 328 4.89 26.12 -18.14
C GLN A 328 5.44 27.36 -18.85
N ALA A 329 5.26 28.55 -18.25
CA ALA A 329 5.80 29.79 -18.78
C ALA A 329 7.34 29.84 -18.75
N GLN A 330 7.99 29.15 -17.82
CA GLN A 330 9.43 29.00 -17.73
C GLN A 330 10.02 28.00 -18.74
N HIS A 331 9.15 27.09 -19.26
CA HIS A 331 9.50 26.06 -20.23
C HIS A 331 8.65 26.19 -21.51
N PRO A 332 8.81 27.29 -22.29
CA PRO A 332 8.02 27.52 -23.48
C PRO A 332 8.30 26.45 -24.54
N GLY A 333 7.22 25.87 -25.08
CA GLY A 333 7.31 24.79 -26.08
C GLY A 333 7.25 23.36 -25.50
N GLU A 334 7.38 23.18 -24.20
CA GLU A 334 7.14 21.90 -23.55
C GLU A 334 5.64 21.70 -23.24
N SER A 335 5.19 20.45 -23.17
CA SER A 335 3.87 20.16 -22.60
C SER A 335 3.87 20.44 -21.08
N THR A 336 2.70 20.62 -20.47
CA THR A 336 2.58 20.88 -19.01
C THR A 336 3.28 19.79 -18.18
N ASP A 337 3.17 18.53 -18.60
CA ASP A 337 3.85 17.42 -17.92
C ASP A 337 5.36 17.42 -18.19
N GLY A 338 5.79 17.80 -19.39
CA GLY A 338 7.23 17.99 -19.73
C GLY A 338 7.85 19.09 -18.87
N ALA A 339 7.20 20.25 -18.79
CA ALA A 339 7.61 21.36 -17.95
C ALA A 339 7.69 20.96 -16.46
N ALA A 340 6.68 20.22 -15.96
CA ALA A 340 6.70 19.70 -14.60
C ALA A 340 7.84 18.71 -14.37
N GLN A 341 8.14 17.84 -15.34
CA GLN A 341 9.27 16.92 -15.28
C GLN A 341 10.62 17.64 -15.27
N SER A 342 10.82 18.60 -16.17
CA SER A 342 12.03 19.43 -16.23
C SER A 342 12.25 20.19 -14.92
N ALA A 343 11.19 20.79 -14.39
CA ALA A 343 11.23 21.46 -13.09
C ALA A 343 11.51 20.49 -11.92
N ALA A 344 10.99 19.27 -11.95
CA ALA A 344 11.28 18.25 -10.93
C ALA A 344 12.77 17.86 -10.95
N PHE A 345 13.36 17.63 -12.12
CA PHE A 345 14.78 17.33 -12.22
C PHE A 345 15.64 18.53 -11.79
N HIS A 346 15.24 19.76 -12.15
CA HIS A 346 15.89 20.96 -11.63
C HIS A 346 15.83 21.03 -10.09
N ASN A 347 14.70 20.68 -9.48
CA ASN A 347 14.57 20.62 -8.03
C ASN A 347 15.53 19.58 -7.40
N LEU A 348 15.68 18.41 -8.02
CA LEU A 348 16.63 17.40 -7.54
C LEU A 348 18.06 17.91 -7.60
N ASP A 349 18.46 18.56 -8.70
CA ASP A 349 19.78 19.16 -8.81
C ASP A 349 19.97 20.29 -7.78
N LYS A 350 19.06 21.26 -7.76
CA LYS A 350 19.15 22.46 -6.91
C LYS A 350 19.06 22.16 -5.42
N TYR A 351 18.16 21.23 -5.02
CA TYR A 351 17.85 21.01 -3.60
C TYR A 351 18.46 19.71 -3.06
N MET A 352 18.39 18.60 -3.79
CA MET A 352 18.96 17.35 -3.29
C MET A 352 20.49 17.38 -3.33
N LEU A 353 21.09 17.90 -4.41
CA LEU A 353 22.54 18.02 -4.51
C LEU A 353 23.07 19.31 -3.87
N GLY A 354 22.38 20.44 -4.04
CA GLY A 354 22.83 21.74 -3.51
C GLY A 354 22.54 21.96 -2.02
N GLN A 355 21.49 21.33 -1.45
CA GLN A 355 21.06 21.49 -0.07
C GLN A 355 20.67 20.13 0.57
N PRO A 356 21.56 19.11 0.57
CA PRO A 356 21.20 17.72 0.87
C PRO A 356 20.59 17.53 2.26
N LEU A 357 21.07 18.24 3.28
CA LEU A 357 20.53 18.12 4.64
C LEU A 357 19.10 18.68 4.76
N LYS A 358 18.82 19.81 4.12
CA LYS A 358 17.48 20.38 4.12
C LYS A 358 16.51 19.51 3.32
N PHE A 359 16.97 18.98 2.20
CA PHE A 359 16.19 18.07 1.37
C PHE A 359 15.89 16.76 2.13
N ALA A 360 16.89 16.15 2.77
CA ALA A 360 16.70 14.97 3.61
C ALA A 360 15.74 15.23 4.79
N HIS A 361 15.83 16.40 5.44
CA HIS A 361 14.90 16.80 6.48
C HIS A 361 13.46 16.96 5.96
N MET A 362 13.29 17.51 4.76
CA MET A 362 11.97 17.57 4.10
C MET A 362 11.41 16.17 3.86
N LEU A 363 12.21 15.24 3.29
CA LEU A 363 11.78 13.85 3.07
C LEU A 363 11.43 13.15 4.39
N TRP A 364 12.22 13.38 5.45
CA TRP A 364 11.92 12.87 6.79
C TRP A 364 10.58 13.39 7.32
N ASN A 365 10.33 14.69 7.22
CA ASN A 365 9.07 15.29 7.67
C ASN A 365 7.88 14.74 6.89
N LYS A 366 8.03 14.50 5.60
CA LYS A 366 7.01 13.86 4.76
C LYS A 366 6.73 12.43 5.22
N ALA A 367 7.78 11.62 5.37
CA ALA A 367 7.65 10.27 5.88
C ALA A 367 6.99 10.25 7.27
N TRP A 368 7.44 11.14 8.15
CA TRP A 368 6.85 11.28 9.49
C TRP A 368 5.36 11.62 9.41
N ASN A 369 4.97 12.61 8.62
CA ASN A 369 3.57 13.01 8.45
C ASN A 369 2.72 11.88 7.86
N MET A 370 3.23 11.15 6.88
CA MET A 370 2.56 9.98 6.30
C MET A 370 2.22 8.94 7.37
N TRP A 371 3.15 8.65 8.29
CA TRP A 371 3.00 7.57 9.27
C TRP A 371 2.48 8.00 10.64
N SER A 372 2.44 9.30 10.95
CA SER A 372 2.03 9.80 12.27
C SER A 372 0.56 10.14 12.37
N TYR A 373 -0.13 10.30 11.25
CA TYR A 373 -1.52 10.72 11.23
C TYR A 373 -2.42 9.69 10.54
N PRO A 374 -3.60 9.39 11.13
CA PRO A 374 -4.61 8.60 10.46
C PRO A 374 -5.21 9.40 9.32
N TRP A 375 -5.62 8.72 8.27
CA TRP A 375 -6.50 9.32 7.28
C TRP A 375 -7.96 9.08 7.68
N SER A 376 -8.78 10.10 7.64
CA SER A 376 -10.20 10.05 7.96
C SER A 376 -11.01 10.59 6.78
N GLY A 377 -11.18 9.83 5.74
CA GLY A 377 -12.06 9.96 4.57
C GLY A 377 -12.71 11.31 4.23
N GLY A 378 -12.05 12.44 4.54
CA GLY A 378 -12.61 13.77 4.32
C GLY A 378 -13.49 14.31 5.46
N ASN A 379 -13.88 13.51 6.43
CA ASN A 379 -14.68 13.95 7.59
C ASN A 379 -13.86 14.58 8.74
N SER A 380 -12.59 14.88 8.52
CA SER A 380 -11.71 15.50 9.53
C SER A 380 -12.19 16.87 10.03
N THR A 381 -13.27 17.42 9.47
CA THR A 381 -13.83 18.72 9.86
C THR A 381 -15.15 18.64 10.65
N GLY A 382 -15.79 17.47 10.73
CA GLY A 382 -17.13 17.32 11.33
C GLY A 382 -17.18 16.48 12.61
N GLY A 383 -16.19 15.64 12.87
CA GLY A 383 -16.13 14.89 14.14
C GLY A 383 -15.64 15.77 15.28
N GLY A 384 -16.41 15.88 16.36
CA GLY A 384 -16.00 16.61 17.55
C GLY A 384 -14.62 16.19 18.04
N GLY A 385 -13.88 17.07 18.74
CA GLY A 385 -12.48 16.89 19.14
C GLY A 385 -12.14 15.53 19.75
N LEU A 386 -13.08 14.88 20.43
CA LEU A 386 -12.90 13.58 21.06
C LEU A 386 -12.74 12.45 20.02
N ALA A 387 -13.59 12.42 18.99
CA ALA A 387 -13.51 11.37 17.92
C ALA A 387 -12.18 11.45 17.17
N ARG A 388 -11.72 12.66 16.86
CA ARG A 388 -10.41 12.86 16.22
C ARG A 388 -9.25 12.41 17.12
N THR A 389 -9.32 12.69 18.41
CA THR A 389 -8.29 12.31 19.38
C THR A 389 -8.22 10.78 19.53
N THR A 390 -9.37 10.09 19.59
CA THR A 390 -9.42 8.62 19.70
C THR A 390 -8.88 7.94 18.45
N SER A 391 -9.22 8.43 17.25
CA SER A 391 -8.67 7.93 15.99
C SER A 391 -7.15 8.11 15.91
N LEU A 392 -6.64 9.28 16.29
CA LEU A 392 -5.21 9.55 16.33
C LEU A 392 -4.49 8.60 17.31
N LEU A 393 -5.02 8.44 18.52
CA LEU A 393 -4.44 7.56 19.54
C LEU A 393 -4.44 6.10 19.07
N GLN A 394 -5.56 5.63 18.49
CA GLN A 394 -5.65 4.29 17.92
C GLN A 394 -4.57 4.08 16.85
N HIS A 395 -4.46 5.02 15.90
CA HIS A 395 -3.47 4.97 14.84
C HIS A 395 -2.05 4.89 15.39
N GLN A 396 -1.69 5.76 16.34
CA GLN A 396 -0.35 5.80 16.90
C GLN A 396 -0.01 4.51 17.65
N VAL A 397 -0.92 4.00 18.47
CA VAL A 397 -0.73 2.75 19.23
C VAL A 397 -0.59 1.55 18.29
N TYR A 398 -1.49 1.41 17.31
CA TYR A 398 -1.47 0.28 16.39
C TYR A 398 -0.23 0.32 15.50
N SER A 399 0.14 1.48 14.98
CA SER A 399 1.35 1.67 14.17
C SER A 399 2.61 1.38 14.98
N LEU A 400 2.69 1.90 16.22
CA LEU A 400 3.84 1.65 17.10
C LEU A 400 4.05 0.15 17.37
N ILE A 401 2.98 -0.55 17.76
CA ILE A 401 3.03 -1.99 18.03
C ILE A 401 3.49 -2.75 16.77
N ALA A 402 2.94 -2.41 15.61
CA ALA A 402 3.26 -3.07 14.37
C ALA A 402 4.71 -2.79 13.92
N TRP A 403 5.17 -1.54 13.98
CA TRP A 403 6.55 -1.19 13.62
C TRP A 403 7.58 -1.79 14.57
N LEU A 404 7.31 -1.80 15.89
CA LEU A 404 8.16 -2.51 16.85
C LEU A 404 8.21 -4.01 16.53
N GLY A 405 7.06 -4.61 16.19
CA GLY A 405 7.03 -6.00 15.75
C GLY A 405 7.88 -6.26 14.50
N ILE A 406 7.83 -5.38 13.49
CA ILE A 406 8.69 -5.46 12.30
C ILE A 406 10.17 -5.36 12.68
N LEU A 407 10.56 -4.40 13.52
CA LEU A 407 11.95 -4.20 13.93
C LEU A 407 12.50 -5.41 14.67
N PHE A 408 11.77 -5.93 15.66
CA PHE A 408 12.17 -7.16 16.37
C PHE A 408 12.19 -8.37 15.44
N GLY A 409 11.21 -8.45 14.51
CA GLY A 409 11.16 -9.49 13.49
C GLY A 409 12.38 -9.46 12.57
N LEU A 410 12.85 -8.29 12.16
CA LEU A 410 14.07 -8.15 11.35
C LEU A 410 15.30 -8.70 12.07
N VAL A 411 15.39 -8.56 13.39
CA VAL A 411 16.48 -9.15 14.19
C VAL A 411 16.34 -10.67 14.27
N VAL A 412 15.15 -11.16 14.67
CA VAL A 412 14.91 -12.59 14.96
C VAL A 412 14.80 -13.42 13.69
N LEU A 413 14.13 -12.87 12.65
CA LEU A 413 13.82 -13.55 11.39
C LEU A 413 14.73 -13.12 10.23
N ARG A 414 15.86 -12.46 10.51
CA ARG A 414 16.79 -11.91 9.51
C ARG A 414 17.22 -12.87 8.39
N ARG A 415 17.18 -14.17 8.65
CA ARG A 415 17.50 -15.23 7.66
C ARG A 415 16.26 -15.79 6.97
N ARG A 416 15.06 -15.34 7.32
CA ARG A 416 13.81 -15.81 6.71
C ARG A 416 13.41 -14.91 5.55
N TRP A 417 13.63 -15.38 4.34
CA TRP A 417 13.31 -14.65 3.12
C TRP A 417 11.86 -14.15 3.09
N ALA A 418 10.90 -14.99 3.47
CA ALA A 418 9.47 -14.67 3.49
C ALA A 418 9.09 -13.58 4.52
N PHE A 419 10.04 -13.12 5.34
CA PHE A 419 9.87 -11.96 6.20
C PHE A 419 10.67 -10.75 5.66
N VAL A 420 11.96 -10.96 5.38
CA VAL A 420 12.89 -9.86 5.06
C VAL A 420 12.56 -9.21 3.71
N VAL A 421 12.39 -10.00 2.66
CA VAL A 421 12.19 -9.44 1.30
C VAL A 421 10.87 -8.69 1.18
N PRO A 422 9.73 -9.20 1.66
CA PRO A 422 8.50 -8.42 1.70
C PRO A 422 8.61 -7.12 2.51
N VAL A 423 9.24 -7.15 3.68
CA VAL A 423 9.44 -5.92 4.49
C VAL A 423 10.31 -4.92 3.74
N LEU A 424 11.37 -5.36 3.06
CA LEU A 424 12.20 -4.47 2.23
C LEU A 424 11.40 -3.91 1.04
N ALA A 425 10.51 -4.70 0.43
CA ALA A 425 9.63 -4.22 -0.63
C ALA A 425 8.67 -3.13 -0.13
N LEU A 426 8.06 -3.31 1.05
CA LEU A 426 7.25 -2.28 1.69
C LEU A 426 8.05 -1.00 1.93
N LEU A 427 9.23 -1.12 2.56
CA LEU A 427 10.08 0.03 2.87
C LEU A 427 10.53 0.77 1.62
N ALA A 428 10.84 0.05 0.54
CA ALA A 428 11.21 0.63 -0.74
C ALA A 428 10.05 1.40 -1.38
N CYS A 429 8.82 0.85 -1.37
CA CYS A 429 7.63 1.57 -1.82
C CYS A 429 7.36 2.81 -0.96
N ALA A 430 7.43 2.70 0.36
CA ALA A 430 7.24 3.82 1.27
C ALA A 430 8.29 4.92 1.05
N LEU A 431 9.55 4.54 0.88
CA LEU A 431 10.65 5.47 0.58
C LEU A 431 10.44 6.16 -0.78
N LEU A 432 10.10 5.41 -1.83
CA LEU A 432 9.81 6.01 -3.15
C LEU A 432 8.72 7.05 -3.04
N ASN A 433 7.64 6.74 -2.32
CA ASN A 433 6.53 7.67 -2.15
C ASN A 433 6.96 9.00 -1.51
N THR A 434 8.03 9.03 -0.69
CA THR A 434 8.50 10.30 -0.11
C THR A 434 9.06 11.29 -1.14
N PHE A 435 9.48 10.83 -2.32
CA PHE A 435 9.91 11.71 -3.41
C PHE A 435 8.73 12.31 -4.18
N PHE A 436 7.54 11.77 -4.06
CA PHE A 436 6.32 12.28 -4.68
C PHE A 436 5.51 13.11 -3.67
N ALA A 437 4.47 13.78 -4.13
CA ALA A 437 3.52 14.43 -3.23
C ALA A 437 2.73 13.35 -2.46
N ILE A 438 2.93 13.29 -1.15
CA ILE A 438 2.30 12.28 -0.28
C ILE A 438 1.40 12.92 0.77
N THR A 439 0.43 12.15 1.19
CA THR A 439 -0.53 12.50 2.25
C THR A 439 -0.67 11.35 3.25
N PRO A 440 -1.26 11.57 4.43
CA PRO A 440 -1.60 10.47 5.34
C PRO A 440 -2.48 9.38 4.70
N ARG A 441 -3.23 9.68 3.64
CA ARG A 441 -4.02 8.72 2.87
C ARG A 441 -3.15 7.58 2.32
N ASP A 442 -1.94 7.90 1.91
CA ASP A 442 -1.03 6.93 1.28
C ASP A 442 -0.59 5.80 2.21
N ASN A 443 -0.66 5.99 3.55
CA ASN A 443 -0.34 4.92 4.49
C ASN A 443 -1.41 3.83 4.54
N VAL A 444 -2.67 4.16 4.28
CA VAL A 444 -3.83 3.26 4.46
C VAL A 444 -3.63 1.94 3.71
N ARG A 445 -3.16 1.99 2.47
CA ARG A 445 -2.89 0.79 1.65
C ARG A 445 -1.75 -0.08 2.18
N PHE A 446 -0.82 0.50 2.95
CA PHE A 446 0.30 -0.23 3.54
C PHE A 446 -0.04 -0.83 4.91
N MET A 447 -1.03 -0.30 5.62
CA MET A 447 -1.34 -0.73 6.99
C MET A 447 -1.69 -2.22 7.11
N PRO A 448 -2.46 -2.87 6.22
CA PRO A 448 -2.67 -4.32 6.28
C PRO A 448 -1.36 -5.11 6.24
N PHE A 449 -0.40 -4.64 5.45
CA PHE A 449 0.93 -5.24 5.35
C PHE A 449 1.76 -4.99 6.61
N VAL A 450 1.75 -3.76 7.13
CA VAL A 450 2.43 -3.39 8.39
C VAL A 450 1.90 -4.20 9.56
N PHE A 451 0.57 -4.38 9.66
CA PHE A 451 -0.04 -5.22 10.70
C PHE A 451 0.32 -6.69 10.55
N LEU A 452 0.32 -7.23 9.32
CA LEU A 452 0.72 -8.61 9.06
C LEU A 452 2.13 -8.89 9.56
N TYR A 453 3.11 -8.12 9.07
CA TYR A 453 4.52 -8.36 9.39
C TYR A 453 4.87 -7.92 10.81
N GLY A 454 4.16 -6.94 11.35
CA GLY A 454 4.25 -6.55 12.75
C GLY A 454 3.82 -7.69 13.68
N ALA A 455 2.68 -8.31 13.45
CA ALA A 455 2.19 -9.43 14.23
C ALA A 455 3.11 -10.66 14.12
N VAL A 456 3.58 -10.98 12.91
CA VAL A 456 4.53 -12.09 12.67
C VAL A 456 5.84 -11.86 13.44
N GLY A 457 6.39 -10.65 13.35
CA GLY A 457 7.65 -10.31 14.03
C GLY A 457 7.51 -10.27 15.54
N ALA A 458 6.45 -9.68 16.08
CA ALA A 458 6.18 -9.61 17.52
C ALA A 458 6.08 -11.01 18.15
N LEU A 459 5.34 -11.92 17.50
CA LEU A 459 5.21 -13.30 18.00
C LEU A 459 6.50 -14.10 17.88
N ALA A 460 7.28 -13.89 16.82
CA ALA A 460 8.60 -14.50 16.69
C ALA A 460 9.55 -14.02 17.80
N ALA A 461 9.54 -12.73 18.10
CA ALA A 461 10.31 -12.15 19.20
C ALA A 461 9.88 -12.68 20.56
N ALA A 462 8.57 -12.71 20.85
CA ALA A 462 8.03 -13.26 22.09
C ALA A 462 8.42 -14.73 22.28
N THR A 463 8.33 -15.54 21.23
CA THR A 463 8.76 -16.95 21.25
C THR A 463 10.24 -17.05 21.59
N LYS A 464 11.08 -16.22 20.97
CA LYS A 464 12.53 -16.22 21.22
C LYS A 464 12.88 -15.81 22.64
N ILE A 465 12.22 -14.81 23.17
CA ILE A 465 12.38 -14.35 24.56
C ILE A 465 12.01 -15.50 25.53
N MET A 466 10.87 -16.17 25.30
CA MET A 466 10.48 -17.30 26.15
C MET A 466 11.48 -18.46 26.12
N GLU A 467 12.06 -18.77 24.95
CA GLU A 467 13.14 -19.77 24.83
C GLU A 467 14.36 -19.38 25.68
N LEU A 468 14.78 -18.12 25.61
CA LEU A 468 15.94 -17.61 26.37
C LEU A 468 15.69 -17.64 27.88
N VAL A 469 14.49 -17.24 28.33
CA VAL A 469 14.10 -17.28 29.75
C VAL A 469 14.10 -18.73 30.26
N ARG A 470 13.53 -19.66 29.53
CA ARG A 470 13.49 -21.10 29.88
C ARG A 470 14.94 -21.68 29.94
N ALA A 471 15.79 -21.34 28.97
CA ALA A 471 17.17 -21.79 28.95
C ALA A 471 17.99 -21.24 30.12
N ARG A 472 17.70 -19.99 30.55
CA ARG A 472 18.35 -19.39 31.74
C ARG A 472 17.87 -20.05 33.03
N ALA A 473 16.59 -20.27 33.20
CA ALA A 473 16.01 -20.94 34.35
C ALA A 473 16.56 -22.37 34.51
N ALA A 474 16.77 -23.09 33.41
CA ALA A 474 17.36 -24.43 33.45
C ALA A 474 18.84 -24.48 33.82
N ARG A 475 19.55 -23.35 33.75
CA ARG A 475 20.97 -23.23 34.14
C ARG A 475 21.19 -22.77 35.58
N THR A 476 20.18 -22.29 36.27
CA THR A 476 20.27 -21.88 37.65
C THR A 476 20.20 -23.15 38.51
N PRO A 477 21.31 -23.57 39.17
CA PRO A 477 21.27 -24.75 40.02
C PRO A 477 20.26 -24.50 41.16
N ALA A 478 19.47 -25.52 41.48
CA ALA A 478 18.64 -25.48 42.67
C ALA A 478 19.59 -25.28 43.86
N VAL A 479 19.52 -24.12 44.49
CA VAL A 479 20.22 -23.88 45.75
C VAL A 479 19.52 -24.75 46.78
N SER A 480 20.10 -25.94 47.05
CA SER A 480 19.65 -26.87 48.09
C SER A 480 20.15 -26.42 49.43
#